data_35ec23179bd9c28da8e8c4519752ac77
#
_entry.id   35ec23179bd9c28da8e8c4519752ac77
#
_cell.length_a   1.000
_cell.length_b   1.000
_cell.length_c   1.000
_cell.angle_alpha   90.00
_cell.angle_beta   90.00
_cell.angle_gamma   90.00
#
_symmetry.space_group_name_H-M   'P 1'
#
loop_
_entity.id
_entity.type
_entity.pdbx_description
1 polymer ?
#
loop_
_entity_poly.entity_id
_entity_poly.type
_entity_poly.pdbx_seq_one_letter_code
_entity_poly.pdbx_strand_id
1 'polypeptide(L)'
;MLSFQDRLSRRSFLQVGTCGLSSLGLSQLMAASGENDPWRLFSGKTVIFLFQHGGPSQFETFDPKMSAPGSIRSMTGATSTNVPGTEFGGTMNQLAKHADKFTIVRSYQTGSSAHKIQPIVSPDSFGANIGSYLSRIIGTNNPGNGMPLNVAAFPNAVVEDEPGPFNTFGRFADAGPFSKGFEPFVPGTGGNFQEDLKLHIDRLRLDDRKTLLQSLDKIKRQVDADGSLEGLDKFQSQAFDVVMGGVSDAFDLSQENQKTIEGYDTGHLTRFDEWKDKNNKNHYKANSNSLGKLMLLARRLAERGCGFITITTSFVWDMHADQNNLGMVRGMDYVGSPFDHAVAAFIEDVEARGLQNDILLVATGEMGRTPNINARAGRDHWGGLTPLLLYGTGIPRGHIIGQSAKDGGTPATTPIRTPNLIATCLDTLLDIPQLRLRVDVPSEALKVITGAEPIAGLG
;
A
#
# COMPACT_ATOMS: atom_id res chain seq x y z
N MET A 1 -40.16 32.97 25.45
CA MET A 1 -40.29 31.56 25.90
C MET A 1 -41.53 30.99 25.24
N LEU A 2 -41.38 30.34 24.08
CA LEU A 2 -42.48 29.69 23.36
C LEU A 2 -42.50 28.22 23.77
N SER A 3 -43.56 27.77 24.43
CA SER A 3 -43.75 26.37 24.81
C SER A 3 -44.34 25.61 23.63
N PHE A 4 -43.63 24.66 23.10
CA PHE A 4 -44.10 23.70 22.08
C PHE A 4 -44.95 22.61 22.78
N GLN A 5 -46.24 22.84 22.93
CA GLN A 5 -47.20 21.82 23.39
C GLN A 5 -48.48 21.77 22.54
N ASP A 6 -48.44 22.12 21.29
CA ASP A 6 -49.55 21.88 20.38
C ASP A 6 -49.23 20.82 19.35
N ARG A 7 -50.06 19.77 19.28
CA ARG A 7 -49.96 18.70 18.26
C ARG A 7 -50.12 19.31 16.88
N LEU A 8 -49.02 19.49 16.20
CA LEU A 8 -49.01 19.92 14.79
C LEU A 8 -49.83 18.94 13.95
N SER A 9 -50.86 19.44 13.26
CA SER A 9 -51.60 18.64 12.28
C SER A 9 -50.71 18.28 11.10
N ARG A 10 -50.99 17.16 10.41
CA ARG A 10 -50.26 16.76 9.18
C ARG A 10 -50.18 17.89 8.15
N ARG A 11 -51.18 18.77 8.09
CA ARG A 11 -51.23 19.92 7.19
C ARG A 11 -50.29 21.04 7.62
N SER A 12 -50.15 21.29 8.92
CA SER A 12 -49.19 22.24 9.50
C SER A 12 -47.76 21.76 9.35
N PHE A 13 -47.52 20.45 9.44
CA PHE A 13 -46.24 19.85 9.20
C PHE A 13 -45.80 20.01 7.69
N LEU A 14 -46.73 19.82 6.76
CA LEU A 14 -46.46 20.04 5.35
C LEU A 14 -46.26 21.53 4.98
N GLN A 15 -46.99 22.46 5.65
CA GLN A 15 -46.82 23.90 5.43
C GLN A 15 -45.48 24.43 6.01
N VAL A 16 -45.07 23.95 7.18
CA VAL A 16 -43.74 24.25 7.72
C VAL A 16 -42.62 23.61 6.86
N GLY A 17 -42.89 22.43 6.31
CA GLY A 17 -41.95 21.75 5.37
C GLY A 17 -41.72 22.51 4.07
N THR A 18 -42.76 23.14 3.52
CA THR A 18 -42.61 23.90 2.25
C THR A 18 -41.96 25.27 2.40
N CYS A 19 -42.07 25.91 3.57
CA CYS A 19 -41.41 27.21 3.81
C CYS A 19 -40.00 27.08 4.40
N GLY A 20 -39.65 25.95 5.03
CA GLY A 20 -38.32 25.71 5.62
C GLY A 20 -37.34 24.97 4.71
N LEU A 21 -37.82 24.20 3.75
CA LEU A 21 -36.98 23.39 2.86
C LEU A 21 -36.39 24.15 1.66
N SER A 22 -36.79 25.37 1.41
CA SER A 22 -36.27 26.19 0.32
C SER A 22 -34.91 26.86 0.63
N SER A 23 -34.47 26.88 1.88
CA SER A 23 -33.19 27.50 2.28
C SER A 23 -32.17 26.54 2.94
N LEU A 24 -32.61 25.35 3.34
CA LEU A 24 -31.72 24.30 3.85
C LEU A 24 -31.71 23.17 2.80
N GLY A 25 -30.68 23.10 1.99
CA GLY A 25 -30.52 22.00 1.05
C GLY A 25 -30.51 20.66 1.78
N LEU A 26 -30.97 19.58 1.15
CA LEU A 26 -30.96 18.21 1.69
C LEU A 26 -29.59 17.85 2.27
N SER A 27 -28.51 18.39 1.70
CA SER A 27 -27.13 18.28 2.17
C SER A 27 -26.90 18.89 3.57
N GLN A 28 -27.60 19.98 3.93
CA GLN A 28 -27.47 20.60 5.27
C GLN A 28 -28.29 19.87 6.34
N LEU A 29 -29.42 19.27 5.93
CA LEU A 29 -30.19 18.39 6.83
C LEU A 29 -29.46 17.07 7.12
N MET A 30 -28.80 16.50 6.10
CA MET A 30 -27.96 15.30 6.25
C MET A 30 -26.69 15.60 7.06
N ALA A 31 -26.10 16.79 6.93
CA ALA A 31 -24.98 17.24 7.76
C ALA A 31 -25.37 17.39 9.26
N ALA A 32 -26.62 17.82 9.53
CA ALA A 32 -27.13 17.95 10.89
C ALA A 32 -27.47 16.59 11.55
N SER A 33 -27.68 15.53 10.76
CA SER A 33 -27.98 14.16 11.26
C SER A 33 -26.75 13.31 11.53
N GLY A 34 -25.54 13.80 11.27
CA GLY A 34 -24.29 13.02 11.35
C GLY A 34 -24.20 11.91 10.28
N GLU A 35 -25.17 11.82 9.37
CA GLU A 35 -25.18 10.84 8.26
C GLU A 35 -24.11 11.12 7.20
N ASN A 36 -23.55 12.34 7.20
CA ASN A 36 -22.50 12.76 6.26
C ASN A 36 -21.07 12.63 6.81
N ASP A 37 -20.87 11.99 7.97
CA ASP A 37 -19.51 11.75 8.49
C ASP A 37 -18.74 10.81 7.53
N PRO A 38 -17.66 11.28 6.88
CA PRO A 38 -16.85 10.45 5.99
C PRO A 38 -16.26 9.21 6.70
N TRP A 39 -16.01 9.30 8.01
CA TRP A 39 -15.45 8.20 8.80
C TRP A 39 -16.33 6.95 8.82
N ARG A 40 -17.63 7.08 8.61
CA ARG A 40 -18.55 5.93 8.48
C ARG A 40 -18.30 5.10 7.22
N LEU A 41 -17.63 5.66 6.23
CA LEU A 41 -17.25 4.97 5.01
C LEU A 41 -15.94 4.17 5.16
N PHE A 42 -15.15 4.46 6.19
CA PHE A 42 -13.91 3.75 6.44
C PHE A 42 -14.17 2.45 7.19
N SER A 43 -13.69 1.34 6.63
CA SER A 43 -13.87 0.00 7.24
C SER A 43 -13.08 -0.20 8.53
N GLY A 44 -12.12 0.67 8.83
CA GLY A 44 -11.16 0.50 9.93
C GLY A 44 -10.03 -0.49 9.61
N LYS A 45 -10.00 -1.06 8.40
CA LYS A 45 -8.98 -2.02 7.97
C LYS A 45 -7.79 -1.33 7.33
N THR A 46 -6.68 -2.06 7.23
CA THR A 46 -5.45 -1.59 6.61
C THR A 46 -5.12 -2.41 5.37
N VAL A 47 -4.74 -1.74 4.28
CA VAL A 47 -4.07 -2.36 3.13
C VAL A 47 -2.57 -2.06 3.21
N ILE A 48 -1.74 -3.09 3.26
CA ILE A 48 -0.29 -2.99 3.11
C ILE A 48 0.07 -3.47 1.72
N PHE A 49 0.62 -2.57 0.91
CA PHE A 49 1.02 -2.86 -0.46
C PHE A 49 2.55 -2.93 -0.54
N LEU A 50 3.09 -4.15 -0.55
CA LEU A 50 4.51 -4.42 -0.79
C LEU A 50 4.80 -4.46 -2.28
N PHE A 51 5.38 -3.38 -2.78
CA PHE A 51 5.71 -3.22 -4.20
C PHE A 51 7.10 -3.75 -4.51
N GLN A 52 7.18 -4.81 -5.30
CA GLN A 52 8.41 -5.49 -5.72
C GLN A 52 9.00 -4.81 -6.95
N HIS A 53 9.65 -3.66 -6.75
CA HIS A 53 10.11 -2.77 -7.81
C HIS A 53 11.23 -3.38 -8.67
N GLY A 54 10.99 -3.44 -9.96
CA GLY A 54 11.86 -4.07 -10.95
C GLY A 54 11.20 -5.23 -11.69
N GLY A 55 10.10 -5.78 -11.19
CA GLY A 55 9.32 -6.86 -11.79
C GLY A 55 9.78 -8.27 -11.34
N PRO A 56 9.11 -8.82 -10.32
CA PRO A 56 9.39 -10.16 -9.81
C PRO A 56 9.04 -11.24 -10.84
N SER A 57 9.85 -12.30 -10.87
CA SER A 57 9.59 -13.44 -11.75
C SER A 57 8.55 -14.39 -11.16
N GLN A 58 7.48 -14.67 -11.90
CA GLN A 58 6.50 -15.67 -11.54
C GLN A 58 7.11 -17.07 -11.38
N PHE A 59 8.17 -17.38 -12.15
CA PHE A 59 8.83 -18.71 -12.13
C PHE A 59 9.63 -18.92 -10.85
N GLU A 60 10.38 -17.92 -10.44
CA GLU A 60 11.24 -17.98 -9.27
C GLU A 60 10.50 -17.67 -7.96
N THR A 61 9.19 -17.31 -8.05
CA THR A 61 8.34 -17.07 -6.86
C THR A 61 7.26 -18.15 -6.72
N PHE A 62 6.10 -18.02 -7.38
CA PHE A 62 4.90 -18.79 -7.03
C PHE A 62 4.42 -19.77 -8.11
N ASP A 63 5.11 -19.86 -9.27
CA ASP A 63 4.71 -20.73 -10.38
C ASP A 63 5.93 -21.34 -11.12
N PRO A 64 6.70 -22.24 -10.50
CA PRO A 64 8.04 -22.66 -10.97
C PRO A 64 8.04 -23.46 -12.26
N LYS A 65 6.90 -24.00 -12.74
CA LYS A 65 6.76 -24.71 -14.00
C LYS A 65 7.80 -25.84 -14.20
N MET A 66 8.04 -26.65 -13.18
CA MET A 66 9.11 -27.66 -13.21
C MET A 66 8.96 -28.72 -14.32
N SER A 67 7.75 -28.93 -14.82
CA SER A 67 7.47 -29.80 -15.97
C SER A 67 7.79 -29.18 -17.34
N ALA A 68 8.04 -27.85 -17.39
CA ALA A 68 8.41 -27.15 -18.63
C ALA A 68 9.87 -27.42 -19.03
N PRO A 69 10.25 -27.17 -20.30
CA PRO A 69 11.64 -27.26 -20.75
C PRO A 69 12.60 -26.45 -19.87
N GLY A 70 13.88 -26.85 -19.85
CA GLY A 70 14.93 -26.20 -19.07
C GLY A 70 15.16 -24.71 -19.40
N SER A 71 14.75 -24.27 -20.59
CA SER A 71 14.78 -22.86 -20.99
C SER A 71 13.62 -22.03 -20.38
N ILE A 72 12.63 -22.67 -19.76
CA ILE A 72 11.41 -22.03 -19.21
C ILE A 72 11.29 -22.21 -17.70
N ARG A 73 11.43 -23.46 -17.21
CA ARG A 73 11.24 -23.76 -15.79
C ARG A 73 12.10 -22.88 -14.88
N SER A 74 11.70 -22.78 -13.62
CA SER A 74 12.46 -22.02 -12.60
C SER A 74 13.94 -22.42 -12.58
N MET A 75 14.81 -21.43 -12.59
CA MET A 75 16.27 -21.60 -12.48
C MET A 75 16.72 -21.88 -11.05
N THR A 76 15.91 -21.50 -10.05
CA THR A 76 16.17 -21.78 -8.64
C THR A 76 15.61 -23.11 -8.17
N GLY A 77 14.95 -23.87 -9.08
CA GLY A 77 14.25 -25.09 -8.73
C GLY A 77 12.89 -24.80 -8.11
N ALA A 78 12.39 -25.75 -7.33
CA ALA A 78 11.11 -25.62 -6.63
C ALA A 78 11.21 -26.15 -5.19
N THR A 79 10.35 -25.62 -4.31
CA THR A 79 10.10 -26.11 -2.96
C THR A 79 8.63 -26.50 -2.82
N SER A 80 8.36 -27.66 -2.21
CA SER A 80 6.99 -28.09 -1.91
C SER A 80 6.41 -27.26 -0.78
N THR A 81 5.13 -26.92 -0.91
CA THR A 81 4.42 -26.15 0.12
C THR A 81 3.66 -27.06 1.08
N ASN A 82 3.12 -26.50 2.17
CA ASN A 82 2.20 -27.22 3.06
C ASN A 82 0.78 -27.40 2.46
N VAL A 83 0.52 -26.83 1.26
CA VAL A 83 -0.70 -27.11 0.47
C VAL A 83 -0.39 -28.21 -0.56
N PRO A 84 -0.99 -29.39 -0.45
CA PRO A 84 -0.68 -30.51 -1.31
C PRO A 84 -0.79 -30.18 -2.81
N GLY A 85 0.21 -30.60 -3.59
CA GLY A 85 0.27 -30.37 -5.04
C GLY A 85 0.65 -28.95 -5.46
N THR A 86 1.02 -28.08 -4.50
CA THR A 86 1.48 -26.73 -4.77
C THR A 86 2.97 -26.60 -4.52
N GLU A 87 3.68 -26.04 -5.49
CA GLU A 87 5.12 -25.73 -5.40
C GLU A 87 5.36 -24.25 -5.63
N PHE A 88 6.39 -23.73 -4.97
CA PHE A 88 6.94 -22.39 -5.17
C PHE A 88 8.38 -22.46 -5.70
N GLY A 89 8.94 -21.35 -6.16
CA GLY A 89 10.35 -21.26 -6.54
C GLY A 89 11.28 -21.61 -5.37
N GLY A 90 12.44 -22.15 -5.69
CA GLY A 90 13.34 -22.79 -4.71
C GLY A 90 13.85 -21.89 -3.58
N THR A 91 13.72 -20.57 -3.69
CA THR A 91 14.09 -19.61 -2.63
C THR A 91 12.92 -19.28 -1.68
N MET A 92 11.69 -19.69 -1.98
CA MET A 92 10.48 -19.40 -1.20
C MET A 92 10.23 -20.40 -0.07
N ASN A 93 11.25 -20.75 0.70
CA ASN A 93 11.21 -21.84 1.66
C ASN A 93 10.39 -21.57 2.93
N GLN A 94 10.38 -20.32 3.40
CA GLN A 94 9.60 -19.93 4.58
C GLN A 94 8.12 -19.74 4.19
N LEU A 95 7.85 -19.03 3.11
CA LEU A 95 6.49 -18.85 2.60
C LEU A 95 5.83 -20.19 2.23
N ALA A 96 6.60 -21.17 1.73
CA ALA A 96 6.09 -22.50 1.44
C ALA A 96 5.49 -23.21 2.67
N LYS A 97 6.02 -22.93 3.88
CA LYS A 97 5.49 -23.45 5.15
C LYS A 97 4.17 -22.80 5.57
N HIS A 98 3.84 -21.65 5.00
CA HIS A 98 2.67 -20.83 5.32
C HIS A 98 1.71 -20.68 4.15
N ALA A 99 1.89 -21.48 3.08
CA ALA A 99 1.06 -21.39 1.87
C ALA A 99 -0.44 -21.61 2.16
N ASP A 100 -0.78 -22.32 3.22
CA ASP A 100 -2.14 -22.50 3.72
C ASP A 100 -2.78 -21.23 4.30
N LYS A 101 -2.05 -20.14 4.45
CA LYS A 101 -2.53 -18.89 5.09
C LYS A 101 -2.87 -17.79 4.11
N PHE A 102 -2.41 -17.86 2.87
CA PHE A 102 -2.57 -16.82 1.87
C PHE A 102 -3.04 -17.35 0.51
N THR A 103 -3.39 -16.48 -0.39
CA THR A 103 -3.79 -16.79 -1.77
C THR A 103 -2.73 -16.30 -2.75
N ILE A 104 -2.43 -17.15 -3.74
CA ILE A 104 -1.64 -16.77 -4.92
C ILE A 104 -2.55 -16.60 -6.12
N VAL A 105 -2.36 -15.53 -6.88
CA VAL A 105 -3.08 -15.31 -8.14
C VAL A 105 -2.14 -15.61 -9.31
N ARG A 106 -2.40 -16.69 -10.03
CA ARG A 106 -1.61 -17.16 -11.19
C ARG A 106 -2.13 -16.67 -12.54
N SER A 107 -3.12 -15.77 -12.53
CA SER A 107 -3.68 -15.17 -13.74
C SER A 107 -3.61 -13.64 -13.75
N TYR A 108 -2.82 -13.04 -12.84
CA TYR A 108 -2.65 -11.60 -12.78
C TYR A 108 -1.69 -11.11 -13.85
N GLN A 109 -2.09 -10.04 -14.55
CA GLN A 109 -1.28 -9.38 -15.56
C GLN A 109 -1.40 -7.85 -15.46
N THR A 110 -0.26 -7.16 -15.54
CA THR A 110 -0.22 -5.69 -15.59
C THR A 110 -0.38 -5.15 -17.01
N GLY A 111 -0.12 -5.99 -18.03
CA GLY A 111 -0.24 -5.63 -19.43
C GLY A 111 0.88 -4.72 -19.96
N SER A 112 1.89 -4.39 -19.15
CA SER A 112 3.01 -3.54 -19.55
C SER A 112 4.34 -4.20 -19.22
N SER A 113 5.28 -4.15 -20.15
CA SER A 113 6.66 -4.57 -19.95
C SER A 113 7.62 -3.40 -19.72
N ALA A 114 7.10 -2.22 -19.40
CA ALA A 114 7.87 -1.04 -19.08
C ALA A 114 7.92 -0.84 -17.56
N HIS A 115 9.05 -0.40 -17.05
CA HIS A 115 9.16 0.01 -15.65
C HIS A 115 8.31 1.24 -15.39
N LYS A 116 7.13 1.00 -14.83
CA LYS A 116 6.20 2.01 -14.32
C LYS A 116 5.81 1.52 -12.94
N ILE A 117 5.49 2.42 -12.03
CA ILE A 117 5.11 2.05 -10.65
C ILE A 117 3.64 1.60 -10.53
N GLN A 118 3.12 1.00 -11.61
CA GLN A 118 1.80 0.35 -11.58
C GLN A 118 1.89 -0.99 -10.82
N PRO A 119 0.86 -1.39 -10.08
CA PRO A 119 -0.48 -0.80 -10.01
C PRO A 119 -0.64 0.36 -9.01
N ILE A 120 0.38 0.68 -8.21
CA ILE A 120 0.28 1.68 -7.13
C ILE A 120 -0.09 3.06 -7.66
N VAL A 121 0.60 3.50 -8.73
CA VAL A 121 0.31 4.73 -9.48
C VAL A 121 0.22 4.34 -10.95
N SER A 122 -0.97 4.39 -11.51
CA SER A 122 -1.22 3.88 -12.87
C SER A 122 -2.25 4.72 -13.60
N PRO A 123 -2.39 4.56 -14.92
CA PRO A 123 -3.51 5.15 -15.65
C PRO A 123 -4.89 4.72 -15.09
N ASP A 124 -5.00 3.49 -14.57
CA ASP A 124 -6.24 2.96 -13.97
C ASP A 124 -6.60 3.65 -12.66
N SER A 125 -5.64 4.31 -12.01
CA SER A 125 -5.84 5.19 -10.84
C SER A 125 -5.69 6.67 -11.19
N PHE A 126 -5.84 7.07 -12.46
CA PHE A 126 -5.60 8.44 -12.93
C PHE A 126 -4.27 9.04 -12.46
N GLY A 127 -3.24 8.22 -12.31
CA GLY A 127 -1.93 8.64 -11.84
C GLY A 127 -1.83 8.93 -10.35
N ALA A 128 -2.85 8.59 -9.56
CA ALA A 128 -2.79 8.71 -8.10
C ALA A 128 -2.29 7.42 -7.43
N ASN A 129 -1.54 7.56 -6.34
CA ASN A 129 -1.35 6.48 -5.38
C ASN A 129 -2.71 5.99 -4.87
N ILE A 130 -2.92 4.67 -4.78
CA ILE A 130 -4.20 4.08 -4.40
C ILE A 130 -4.69 4.64 -3.05
N GLY A 131 -3.80 4.82 -2.07
CA GLY A 131 -4.14 5.39 -0.76
C GLY A 131 -4.56 6.86 -0.81
N SER A 132 -4.25 7.60 -1.89
CA SER A 132 -4.71 8.98 -2.05
C SER A 132 -6.24 9.07 -2.24
N TYR A 133 -6.89 8.00 -2.72
CA TYR A 133 -8.35 7.90 -2.76
C TYR A 133 -8.94 7.83 -1.36
N LEU A 134 -8.34 7.02 -0.46
CA LEU A 134 -8.74 6.97 0.94
C LEU A 134 -8.59 8.35 1.60
N SER A 135 -7.41 8.98 1.45
CA SER A 135 -7.16 10.32 1.99
C SER A 135 -8.13 11.36 1.45
N ARG A 136 -8.55 11.27 0.19
CA ARG A 136 -9.48 12.21 -0.43
C ARG A 136 -10.92 12.04 0.06
N ILE A 137 -11.32 10.82 0.38
CA ILE A 137 -12.71 10.48 0.77
C ILE A 137 -12.88 10.61 2.29
N ILE A 138 -11.96 10.07 3.06
CA ILE A 138 -12.06 9.97 4.53
C ILE A 138 -11.38 11.15 5.22
N GLY A 139 -10.24 11.59 4.69
CA GLY A 139 -9.35 12.58 5.30
C GLY A 139 -7.90 12.08 5.30
N THR A 140 -6.96 12.97 5.59
CA THR A 140 -5.53 12.64 5.55
C THR A 140 -5.05 11.93 6.81
N ASN A 141 -5.71 12.18 7.94
CA ASN A 141 -5.31 11.65 9.25
C ASN A 141 -6.52 11.07 10.01
N ASN A 142 -6.25 10.12 10.86
CA ASN A 142 -7.20 9.61 11.85
C ASN A 142 -7.50 10.72 12.89
N PRO A 143 -8.74 11.19 13.02
CA PRO A 143 -9.06 12.29 13.93
C PRO A 143 -8.91 11.92 15.42
N GLY A 144 -8.92 10.63 15.75
CA GLY A 144 -8.79 10.16 17.13
C GLY A 144 -7.37 10.18 17.66
N ASN A 145 -6.36 9.97 16.80
CA ASN A 145 -4.97 9.83 17.23
C ASN A 145 -3.94 10.52 16.31
N GLY A 146 -4.37 11.16 15.23
CA GLY A 146 -3.47 11.85 14.30
C GLY A 146 -2.70 10.94 13.33
N MET A 147 -2.92 9.62 13.33
CA MET A 147 -2.23 8.69 12.41
C MET A 147 -2.55 9.03 10.96
N PRO A 148 -1.53 9.23 10.08
CA PRO A 148 -1.76 9.37 8.67
C PRO A 148 -2.49 8.15 8.10
N LEU A 149 -3.54 8.39 7.31
CA LEU A 149 -4.32 7.30 6.68
C LEU A 149 -3.62 6.71 5.46
N ASN A 150 -2.66 7.42 4.88
CA ASN A 150 -1.91 6.98 3.72
C ASN A 150 -0.42 7.25 3.95
N VAL A 151 0.40 6.19 3.98
CA VAL A 151 1.84 6.25 4.21
C VAL A 151 2.58 5.55 3.07
N ALA A 152 3.70 6.12 2.63
CA ALA A 152 4.63 5.45 1.72
C ALA A 152 6.03 5.40 2.37
N ALA A 153 6.48 4.20 2.75
CA ALA A 153 7.73 3.98 3.45
C ALA A 153 8.80 3.34 2.56
N PHE A 154 10.01 3.88 2.66
CA PHE A 154 11.20 3.52 1.88
C PHE A 154 12.35 3.16 2.83
N PRO A 155 13.49 2.64 2.36
CA PRO A 155 14.60 2.22 3.22
C PRO A 155 15.03 3.25 4.28
N ASN A 156 15.10 4.53 3.90
CA ASN A 156 15.46 5.62 4.80
C ASN A 156 14.46 5.90 5.93
N ALA A 157 13.28 5.28 5.90
CA ALA A 157 12.32 5.36 7.02
C ALA A 157 12.71 4.47 8.21
N VAL A 158 13.57 3.46 8.00
CA VAL A 158 13.91 2.43 9.01
C VAL A 158 15.40 2.19 9.19
N VAL A 159 16.22 2.67 8.26
CA VAL A 159 17.69 2.57 8.31
C VAL A 159 18.28 3.91 7.90
N GLU A 160 19.05 4.50 8.80
CA GLU A 160 19.77 5.74 8.55
C GLU A 160 20.74 5.54 7.36
N ASP A 161 20.93 6.58 6.55
CA ASP A 161 21.78 6.60 5.36
C ASP A 161 21.36 5.68 4.20
N GLU A 162 20.27 4.92 4.32
CA GLU A 162 19.73 4.17 3.19
C GLU A 162 18.90 5.07 2.26
N PRO A 163 18.75 4.70 0.96
CA PRO A 163 18.09 5.57 -0.02
C PRO A 163 16.61 5.77 0.27
N GLY A 164 16.12 6.95 -0.09
CA GLY A 164 14.70 7.26 -0.20
C GLY A 164 14.05 6.63 -1.43
N PRO A 165 12.87 7.12 -1.87
CA PRO A 165 12.14 6.56 -2.99
C PRO A 165 12.94 6.61 -4.29
N PHE A 166 12.94 5.50 -5.02
CA PHE A 166 13.51 5.41 -6.37
C PHE A 166 12.49 5.94 -7.39
N ASN A 167 12.61 7.20 -7.80
CA ASN A 167 11.62 7.92 -8.60
C ASN A 167 11.88 7.90 -10.11
N THR A 168 12.86 7.17 -10.60
CA THR A 168 13.24 7.16 -12.04
C THR A 168 12.07 6.73 -12.95
N PHE A 169 11.19 5.85 -12.46
CA PHE A 169 10.06 5.30 -13.23
C PHE A 169 8.69 5.84 -12.79
N GLY A 170 8.66 6.87 -11.95
CA GLY A 170 7.47 7.52 -11.43
C GLY A 170 7.57 7.82 -9.94
N ARG A 171 6.66 8.63 -9.44
CA ARG A 171 6.60 9.05 -8.03
C ARG A 171 5.55 8.22 -7.28
N PHE A 172 5.97 7.43 -6.28
CA PHE A 172 5.06 6.66 -5.43
C PHE A 172 4.07 7.53 -4.64
N ALA A 173 4.47 8.77 -4.37
CA ALA A 173 3.67 9.73 -3.62
C ALA A 173 2.77 10.62 -4.50
N ASP A 174 2.55 10.26 -5.77
CA ASP A 174 1.72 11.08 -6.65
C ASP A 174 0.24 10.96 -6.27
N ALA A 175 -0.44 12.11 -6.15
CA ALA A 175 -1.87 12.18 -5.85
C ALA A 175 -2.75 12.31 -7.13
N GLY A 176 -2.15 12.25 -8.32
CA GLY A 176 -2.87 12.32 -9.61
C GLY A 176 -3.72 13.57 -9.76
N PRO A 177 -5.05 13.44 -9.93
CA PRO A 177 -5.93 14.59 -10.10
C PRO A 177 -6.22 15.36 -8.81
N PHE A 178 -5.78 14.85 -7.66
CA PHE A 178 -6.03 15.49 -6.37
C PHE A 178 -4.91 16.49 -6.03
N SER A 179 -5.19 17.43 -5.11
CA SER A 179 -4.16 18.33 -4.62
C SER A 179 -3.06 17.55 -3.87
N LYS A 180 -1.86 18.12 -3.83
CA LYS A 180 -0.71 17.53 -3.12
C LYS A 180 -0.99 17.21 -1.65
N GLY A 181 -1.94 17.88 -1.01
CA GLY A 181 -2.37 17.59 0.36
C GLY A 181 -2.94 16.18 0.56
N PHE A 182 -3.20 15.42 -0.51
CA PHE A 182 -3.64 14.03 -0.47
C PHE A 182 -2.54 13.04 -0.87
N GLU A 183 -1.31 13.50 -1.08
CA GLU A 183 -0.14 12.63 -1.23
C GLU A 183 0.06 11.81 0.05
N PRO A 184 0.61 10.59 -0.03
CA PRO A 184 0.95 9.82 1.15
C PRO A 184 1.99 10.55 2.01
N PHE A 185 1.89 10.38 3.31
CA PHE A 185 2.94 10.77 4.23
C PHE A 185 4.18 9.90 3.99
N VAL A 186 5.34 10.52 3.79
CA VAL A 186 6.61 9.84 3.48
C VAL A 186 7.58 10.06 4.64
N PRO A 187 7.75 9.08 5.54
CA PRO A 187 8.71 9.17 6.63
C PRO A 187 10.16 9.11 6.12
N GLY A 188 11.07 9.79 6.80
CA GLY A 188 12.51 9.75 6.50
C GLY A 188 13.01 10.72 5.44
N THR A 189 12.17 11.61 4.90
CA THR A 189 12.55 12.58 3.87
C THR A 189 13.01 13.93 4.44
N GLY A 190 13.97 13.97 5.34
CA GLY A 190 14.47 15.28 5.81
C GLY A 190 15.09 15.31 7.19
N GLY A 191 16.20 14.62 7.40
CA GLY A 191 16.94 14.68 8.66
C GLY A 191 16.66 13.52 9.61
N ASN A 192 16.92 13.67 10.90
CA ASN A 192 16.65 12.67 11.93
C ASN A 192 15.14 12.56 12.18
N PHE A 193 14.43 11.86 11.29
CA PHE A 193 12.97 11.75 11.30
C PHE A 193 12.40 11.41 12.69
N GLN A 194 13.04 10.51 13.43
CA GLN A 194 12.60 10.15 14.79
C GLN A 194 12.82 11.31 15.79
N GLU A 195 13.86 12.10 15.63
CA GLU A 195 14.10 13.32 16.42
C GLU A 195 13.10 14.42 16.05
N ASP A 196 12.80 14.58 14.77
CA ASP A 196 11.83 15.56 14.27
C ASP A 196 10.40 15.26 14.72
N LEU A 197 10.07 14.00 14.99
CA LEU A 197 8.79 13.59 15.57
C LEU A 197 8.71 13.81 17.09
N LYS A 198 9.81 14.10 17.79
CA LYS A 198 9.79 14.41 19.20
C LYS A 198 9.41 15.87 19.44
N LEU A 199 8.49 16.07 20.36
CA LEU A 199 8.09 17.42 20.74
C LEU A 199 9.20 18.07 21.60
N HIS A 200 9.95 19.03 21.02
CA HIS A 200 10.97 19.77 21.73
C HIS A 200 10.46 21.06 22.41
N ILE A 201 9.15 21.34 22.28
CA ILE A 201 8.51 22.52 22.87
C ILE A 201 7.28 22.11 23.66
N ASP A 202 6.94 22.92 24.67
CA ASP A 202 5.73 22.73 25.46
C ASP A 202 4.47 22.68 24.58
N ARG A 203 3.60 21.70 24.84
CA ARG A 203 2.37 21.44 24.08
C ARG A 203 1.47 22.68 24.00
N LEU A 204 1.35 23.45 25.07
CA LEU A 204 0.57 24.68 25.10
C LEU A 204 1.12 25.75 24.13
N ARG A 205 2.45 25.89 24.08
CA ARG A 205 3.09 26.83 23.15
C ARG A 205 2.95 26.41 21.68
N LEU A 206 2.85 25.12 21.44
CA LEU A 206 2.64 24.59 20.10
C LEU A 206 1.20 24.83 19.63
N ASP A 207 0.21 24.66 20.52
CA ASP A 207 -1.19 24.95 20.24
C ASP A 207 -1.43 26.45 19.98
N ASP A 208 -0.77 27.34 20.71
CA ASP A 208 -0.79 28.79 20.47
C ASP A 208 -0.21 29.14 19.09
N ARG A 209 0.89 28.50 18.69
CA ARG A 209 1.50 28.68 17.36
C ARG A 209 0.60 28.19 16.24
N LYS A 210 -0.06 27.02 16.43
CA LYS A 210 -1.04 26.49 15.48
C LYS A 210 -2.21 27.46 15.28
N THR A 211 -2.76 27.99 16.36
CA THR A 211 -3.86 28.97 16.33
C THR A 211 -3.45 30.25 15.61
N LEU A 212 -2.22 30.74 15.87
CA LEU A 212 -1.67 31.91 15.20
C LEU A 212 -1.45 31.65 13.69
N LEU A 213 -0.87 30.51 13.32
CA LEU A 213 -0.69 30.10 11.92
C LEU A 213 -2.03 29.99 11.21
N GLN A 214 -3.01 29.32 11.78
CA GLN A 214 -4.37 29.23 11.21
C GLN A 214 -5.04 30.60 11.02
N SER A 215 -4.75 31.56 11.87
CA SER A 215 -5.26 32.93 11.76
C SER A 215 -4.58 33.69 10.62
N LEU A 216 -3.26 33.51 10.44
CA LEU A 216 -2.49 34.07 9.33
C LEU A 216 -2.86 33.43 7.99
N ASP A 217 -3.11 32.14 7.97
CA ASP A 217 -3.46 31.37 6.77
C ASP A 217 -4.89 31.70 6.29
N LYS A 218 -5.82 32.06 7.19
CA LYS A 218 -7.12 32.61 6.79
C LYS A 218 -6.98 33.91 5.98
N ILE A 219 -5.99 34.74 6.30
CA ILE A 219 -5.69 35.96 5.56
C ILE A 219 -5.07 35.65 4.20
N LYS A 220 -4.17 34.65 4.13
CA LYS A 220 -3.53 34.22 2.89
C LYS A 220 -4.52 33.54 1.92
N ARG A 221 -5.46 32.73 2.41
CA ARG A 221 -6.48 32.05 1.58
C ARG A 221 -7.40 33.00 0.81
N GLN A 222 -7.56 34.22 1.29
CA GLN A 222 -8.31 35.26 0.54
C GLN A 222 -7.56 35.75 -0.72
N VAL A 223 -6.29 35.37 -0.88
CA VAL A 223 -5.40 35.80 -1.97
C VAL A 223 -4.96 34.61 -2.86
N ASP A 224 -5.23 33.37 -2.45
CA ASP A 224 -4.78 32.15 -3.16
C ASP A 224 -5.74 31.77 -4.29
N ALA A 225 -5.46 32.26 -5.49
CA ALA A 225 -6.24 31.94 -6.69
C ALA A 225 -5.98 30.53 -7.25
N ASP A 226 -4.87 29.87 -6.86
CA ASP A 226 -4.37 28.64 -7.48
C ASP A 226 -4.51 27.38 -6.61
N GLY A 227 -4.98 27.49 -5.35
CA GLY A 227 -5.11 26.36 -4.42
C GLY A 227 -3.78 25.73 -3.97
N SER A 228 -2.64 26.32 -4.32
CA SER A 228 -1.31 25.82 -3.97
C SER A 228 -1.01 25.93 -2.48
N LEU A 229 -1.54 26.96 -1.82
CA LEU A 229 -1.41 27.15 -0.37
C LEU A 229 -2.28 26.15 0.42
N GLU A 230 -3.43 25.74 -0.12
CA GLU A 230 -4.29 24.72 0.53
C GLU A 230 -3.56 23.38 0.66
N GLY A 231 -2.76 22.99 -0.35
CA GLY A 231 -1.93 21.78 -0.30
C GLY A 231 -0.86 21.86 0.78
N LEU A 232 -0.16 23.02 0.89
CA LEU A 232 0.88 23.24 1.89
C LEU A 232 0.31 23.23 3.32
N ASP A 233 -0.84 23.85 3.53
CA ASP A 233 -1.55 23.87 4.81
C ASP A 233 -1.93 22.46 5.27
N LYS A 234 -2.37 21.59 4.34
CA LYS A 234 -2.71 20.20 4.64
C LYS A 234 -1.49 19.39 5.06
N PHE A 235 -0.35 19.55 4.40
CA PHE A 235 0.90 18.88 4.80
C PHE A 235 1.37 19.32 6.19
N GLN A 236 1.33 20.62 6.46
CA GLN A 236 1.71 21.15 7.78
C GLN A 236 0.75 20.65 8.87
N SER A 237 -0.55 20.62 8.59
CA SER A 237 -1.54 20.09 9.50
C SER A 237 -1.32 18.60 9.75
N GLN A 238 -1.06 17.82 8.70
CA GLN A 238 -0.78 16.39 8.80
C GLN A 238 0.44 16.11 9.67
N ALA A 239 1.56 16.80 9.41
CA ALA A 239 2.77 16.66 10.22
C ALA A 239 2.54 17.05 11.69
N PHE A 240 1.78 18.14 11.92
CA PHE A 240 1.43 18.58 13.26
C PHE A 240 0.58 17.53 14.01
N ASP A 241 -0.43 16.96 13.34
CA ASP A 241 -1.31 15.95 13.93
C ASP A 241 -0.55 14.66 14.28
N VAL A 242 0.46 14.27 13.47
CA VAL A 242 1.36 13.15 13.78
C VAL A 242 2.13 13.40 15.08
N VAL A 243 2.71 14.60 15.22
CA VAL A 243 3.50 14.96 16.42
C VAL A 243 2.60 15.07 17.66
N MET A 244 1.43 15.71 17.53
CA MET A 244 0.51 15.94 18.65
C MET A 244 -0.32 14.73 19.03
N GLY A 245 -0.61 13.86 18.07
CA GLY A 245 -1.42 12.65 18.27
C GLY A 245 -0.72 11.55 19.07
N GLY A 246 0.60 11.67 19.28
CA GLY A 246 1.38 10.65 20.01
C GLY A 246 1.60 9.37 19.21
N VAL A 247 1.51 9.45 17.88
CA VAL A 247 1.74 8.31 16.98
C VAL A 247 3.19 8.15 16.56
N SER A 248 4.07 9.07 16.98
CA SER A 248 5.53 8.98 16.75
C SER A 248 6.12 7.64 17.18
N ASP A 249 5.62 7.07 18.28
CA ASP A 249 6.05 5.75 18.77
C ASP A 249 5.78 4.62 17.76
N ALA A 250 4.80 4.76 16.87
CA ALA A 250 4.54 3.76 15.84
C ALA A 250 5.68 3.64 14.83
N PHE A 251 6.39 4.75 14.59
CA PHE A 251 7.54 4.82 13.69
C PHE A 251 8.86 4.40 14.37
N ASP A 252 8.89 4.36 15.69
CA ASP A 252 10.08 3.96 16.46
C ASP A 252 10.11 2.44 16.68
N LEU A 253 10.87 1.73 15.85
CA LEU A 253 11.00 0.28 15.94
C LEU A 253 11.68 -0.20 17.23
N SER A 254 12.43 0.67 17.94
CA SER A 254 13.07 0.32 19.22
C SER A 254 12.05 0.07 20.34
N GLN A 255 10.80 0.53 20.18
CA GLN A 255 9.70 0.26 21.10
C GLN A 255 9.15 -1.17 20.97
N GLU A 256 9.60 -1.93 19.98
CA GLU A 256 9.15 -3.30 19.79
C GLU A 256 10.01 -4.29 20.58
N ASN A 257 9.46 -5.45 20.88
CA ASN A 257 10.19 -6.51 21.55
C ASN A 257 11.38 -6.96 20.72
N GLN A 258 12.55 -7.11 21.34
CA GLN A 258 13.80 -7.49 20.67
C GLN A 258 13.68 -8.78 19.85
N LYS A 259 12.96 -9.79 20.36
CA LYS A 259 12.73 -11.04 19.64
C LYS A 259 11.92 -10.82 18.36
N THR A 260 10.97 -9.89 18.39
CA THR A 260 10.20 -9.51 17.20
C THR A 260 11.10 -8.80 16.18
N ILE A 261 11.93 -7.84 16.63
CA ILE A 261 12.88 -7.14 15.75
C ILE A 261 13.82 -8.14 15.06
N GLU A 262 14.39 -9.06 15.83
CA GLU A 262 15.29 -10.12 15.31
C GLU A 262 14.57 -11.05 14.33
N GLY A 263 13.30 -11.39 14.60
CA GLY A 263 12.47 -12.23 13.73
C GLY A 263 12.23 -11.63 12.35
N TYR A 264 12.21 -10.31 12.24
CA TYR A 264 12.09 -9.61 10.96
C TYR A 264 13.42 -9.28 10.29
N ASP A 265 14.57 -9.46 10.97
CA ASP A 265 15.86 -9.04 10.40
C ASP A 265 16.23 -9.82 9.14
N THR A 266 16.42 -9.09 8.05
CA THR A 266 16.83 -9.61 6.74
C THR A 266 18.28 -9.29 6.40
N GLY A 267 18.95 -8.45 7.19
CA GLY A 267 20.30 -7.97 6.89
C GLY A 267 21.35 -9.09 6.90
N HIS A 268 21.16 -10.10 7.73
CA HIS A 268 22.09 -11.23 7.87
C HIS A 268 21.96 -12.28 6.72
N LEU A 269 20.90 -12.21 5.92
CA LEU A 269 20.64 -13.23 4.88
C LEU A 269 21.51 -13.08 3.65
N THR A 270 22.21 -11.96 3.50
CA THR A 270 23.00 -11.66 2.30
C THR A 270 24.43 -11.28 2.62
N ARG A 271 25.39 -11.75 1.84
CA ARG A 271 26.81 -11.48 1.98
C ARG A 271 27.30 -10.54 0.89
N PHE A 272 27.41 -9.26 1.20
CA PHE A 272 27.79 -8.22 0.25
C PHE A 272 29.31 -8.05 0.08
N ASP A 273 30.14 -8.61 0.95
CA ASP A 273 31.60 -8.70 0.86
C ASP A 273 32.06 -9.51 -0.35
N GLU A 274 31.26 -10.50 -0.76
CA GLU A 274 31.52 -11.34 -1.94
C GLU A 274 31.13 -10.68 -3.28
N TRP A 275 30.50 -9.50 -3.23
CA TRP A 275 29.97 -8.82 -4.39
C TRP A 275 30.99 -7.88 -5.05
N LYS A 276 31.35 -8.11 -6.29
CA LYS A 276 32.39 -7.31 -6.96
C LYS A 276 31.92 -6.45 -8.15
N ASP A 277 30.85 -6.80 -8.87
CA ASP A 277 30.78 -6.41 -10.28
C ASP A 277 29.46 -5.81 -10.80
N LYS A 278 28.55 -5.28 -9.96
CA LYS A 278 27.29 -4.72 -10.44
C LYS A 278 27.06 -3.29 -9.93
N ASN A 279 26.59 -2.40 -10.83
CA ASN A 279 26.38 -0.99 -10.50
C ASN A 279 25.31 -0.79 -9.42
N ASN A 280 24.30 -1.67 -9.36
CA ASN A 280 23.18 -1.59 -8.41
C ASN A 280 23.45 -2.23 -7.04
N LYS A 281 24.70 -2.56 -6.71
CA LYS A 281 25.07 -3.18 -5.41
C LYS A 281 24.40 -2.50 -4.20
N ASN A 282 24.43 -1.17 -4.17
CA ASN A 282 23.87 -0.41 -3.03
C ASN A 282 22.34 -0.58 -2.93
N HIS A 283 21.62 -0.73 -4.05
CA HIS A 283 20.19 -1.00 -4.04
C HIS A 283 19.86 -2.37 -3.44
N TYR A 284 20.64 -3.40 -3.77
CA TYR A 284 20.49 -4.74 -3.20
C TYR A 284 20.80 -4.75 -1.71
N LYS A 285 21.85 -4.00 -1.30
CA LYS A 285 22.20 -3.84 0.12
C LYS A 285 21.06 -3.16 0.88
N ALA A 286 20.54 -2.05 0.36
CA ALA A 286 19.42 -1.34 0.94
C ALA A 286 18.18 -2.24 1.09
N ASN A 287 17.87 -3.07 0.07
CA ASN A 287 16.79 -4.04 0.13
C ASN A 287 16.97 -5.02 1.30
N SER A 288 18.13 -5.66 1.39
CA SER A 288 18.40 -6.64 2.44
C SER A 288 18.39 -6.03 3.85
N ASN A 289 18.94 -4.82 4.01
CA ASN A 289 19.02 -4.15 5.31
C ASN A 289 17.68 -3.61 5.81
N SER A 290 16.73 -3.32 4.90
CA SER A 290 15.52 -2.57 5.25
C SER A 290 14.23 -3.34 5.12
N LEU A 291 14.13 -4.37 4.27
CA LEU A 291 12.84 -5.00 3.93
C LEU A 291 12.11 -5.55 5.17
N GLY A 292 12.79 -6.30 6.02
CA GLY A 292 12.19 -6.82 7.24
C GLY A 292 11.72 -5.70 8.17
N LYS A 293 12.56 -4.69 8.37
CA LYS A 293 12.23 -3.52 9.21
C LYS A 293 11.04 -2.72 8.64
N LEU A 294 10.94 -2.59 7.31
CA LEU A 294 9.80 -1.95 6.66
C LEU A 294 8.51 -2.75 6.85
N MET A 295 8.57 -4.08 6.78
CA MET A 295 7.42 -4.94 7.07
C MET A 295 6.99 -4.83 8.54
N LEU A 296 7.94 -4.77 9.47
CA LEU A 296 7.67 -4.50 10.88
C LEU A 296 7.04 -3.12 11.09
N LEU A 297 7.57 -2.08 10.44
CA LEU A 297 6.99 -0.73 10.48
C LEU A 297 5.54 -0.75 9.98
N ALA A 298 5.27 -1.41 8.86
CA ALA A 298 3.92 -1.49 8.30
C ALA A 298 2.92 -2.14 9.27
N ARG A 299 3.30 -3.23 9.95
CA ARG A 299 2.45 -3.86 10.95
C ARG A 299 2.16 -2.88 12.11
N ARG A 300 3.18 -2.15 12.60
CA ARG A 300 3.01 -1.16 13.68
C ARG A 300 2.10 0.00 13.28
N LEU A 301 2.24 0.51 12.06
CA LEU A 301 1.36 1.54 11.53
C LEU A 301 -0.09 1.06 11.38
N ALA A 302 -0.29 -0.20 10.95
CA ALA A 302 -1.60 -0.83 10.86
C ALA A 302 -2.27 -0.92 12.25
N GLU A 303 -1.55 -1.35 13.28
CA GLU A 303 -2.04 -1.40 14.68
C GLU A 303 -2.48 -0.03 15.20
N ARG A 304 -1.98 1.07 14.63
CA ARG A 304 -2.33 2.45 15.00
C ARG A 304 -3.39 3.07 14.09
N GLY A 305 -3.95 2.28 13.15
CA GLY A 305 -5.07 2.68 12.30
C GLY A 305 -4.68 3.45 11.05
N CYS A 306 -3.46 3.26 10.53
CA CYS A 306 -3.12 3.68 9.17
C CYS A 306 -3.92 2.83 8.18
N GLY A 307 -4.61 3.46 7.23
CA GLY A 307 -5.48 2.73 6.29
C GLY A 307 -4.74 2.15 5.08
N PHE A 308 -3.83 2.89 4.46
CA PHE A 308 -3.07 2.42 3.30
C PHE A 308 -1.58 2.65 3.48
N ILE A 309 -0.79 1.59 3.31
CA ILE A 309 0.67 1.64 3.51
C ILE A 309 1.34 1.07 2.27
N THR A 310 2.03 1.92 1.51
CA THR A 310 2.93 1.49 0.43
C THR A 310 4.30 1.20 1.01
N ILE A 311 4.82 0.01 0.75
CA ILE A 311 6.19 -0.37 1.06
C ILE A 311 6.90 -0.74 -0.23
N THR A 312 8.06 -0.17 -0.44
CA THR A 312 9.02 -0.65 -1.43
C THR A 312 10.42 -0.37 -0.93
N THR A 313 11.34 -1.24 -1.29
CA THR A 313 12.75 -1.04 -0.99
C THR A 313 13.41 -0.21 -2.09
N SER A 314 14.26 -0.83 -2.88
CA SER A 314 14.88 -0.18 -4.00
C SER A 314 14.55 -0.94 -5.29
N PHE A 315 15.06 -0.48 -6.41
CA PHE A 315 14.87 -1.12 -7.71
C PHE A 315 15.80 -2.34 -7.85
N VAL A 316 15.33 -3.53 -7.43
CA VAL A 316 16.17 -4.74 -7.32
C VAL A 316 15.61 -6.01 -7.96
N TRP A 317 14.31 -6.03 -8.30
CA TRP A 317 13.68 -7.19 -8.93
C TRP A 317 13.96 -7.30 -10.44
N ASP A 318 14.77 -6.38 -10.99
CA ASP A 318 15.11 -6.33 -12.41
C ASP A 318 16.27 -7.29 -12.75
N MET A 319 15.99 -8.61 -12.72
CA MET A 319 16.97 -9.69 -12.77
C MET A 319 17.25 -10.19 -14.20
N HIS A 320 17.55 -9.31 -15.15
CA HIS A 320 17.87 -9.72 -16.52
C HIS A 320 19.37 -9.89 -16.83
N ALA A 321 20.21 -9.88 -15.80
CA ALA A 321 21.64 -10.22 -15.87
C ALA A 321 22.47 -9.30 -16.78
N ASP A 322 22.25 -8.00 -16.69
CA ASP A 322 23.06 -7.00 -17.40
C ASP A 322 24.24 -6.47 -16.56
N GLN A 323 24.79 -5.33 -16.97
CA GLN A 323 25.86 -4.66 -16.24
C GLN A 323 25.40 -4.14 -14.86
N ASN A 324 24.13 -3.77 -14.71
CA ASN A 324 23.58 -3.17 -13.50
C ASN A 324 22.99 -4.23 -12.56
N ASN A 325 22.38 -5.26 -13.10
CA ASN A 325 21.49 -6.18 -12.42
C ASN A 325 22.02 -7.62 -12.42
N LEU A 326 21.70 -8.36 -11.36
CA LEU A 326 21.99 -9.80 -11.25
C LEU A 326 21.14 -10.63 -12.22
N GLY A 327 21.57 -11.86 -12.49
CA GLY A 327 20.74 -12.91 -13.10
C GLY A 327 19.83 -13.58 -12.04
N MET A 328 18.95 -14.46 -12.52
CA MET A 328 17.89 -15.05 -11.69
C MET A 328 18.41 -15.75 -10.44
N VAL A 329 19.34 -16.70 -10.56
CA VAL A 329 19.77 -17.52 -9.41
C VAL A 329 20.35 -16.63 -8.31
N ARG A 330 21.38 -15.85 -8.64
CA ARG A 330 22.04 -14.99 -7.66
C ARG A 330 21.14 -13.83 -7.22
N GLY A 331 20.29 -13.30 -8.10
CA GLY A 331 19.32 -12.26 -7.78
C GLY A 331 18.32 -12.76 -6.74
N MET A 332 17.82 -13.97 -6.88
CA MET A 332 16.89 -14.56 -5.91
C MET A 332 17.54 -14.83 -4.54
N ASP A 333 18.83 -15.14 -4.49
CA ASP A 333 19.54 -15.23 -3.20
C ASP A 333 19.56 -13.88 -2.47
N TYR A 334 19.76 -12.76 -3.19
CA TYR A 334 19.89 -11.42 -2.61
C TYR A 334 18.56 -10.67 -2.43
N VAL A 335 17.52 -11.04 -3.15
CA VAL A 335 16.21 -10.35 -3.13
C VAL A 335 15.09 -11.29 -2.74
N GLY A 336 15.08 -12.50 -3.28
CA GLY A 336 14.05 -13.51 -3.00
C GLY A 336 14.12 -14.03 -1.57
N SER A 337 15.33 -14.33 -1.06
CA SER A 337 15.48 -14.81 0.32
C SER A 337 15.07 -13.78 1.38
N PRO A 338 15.48 -12.50 1.29
CA PRO A 338 14.93 -11.45 2.17
C PRO A 338 13.41 -11.29 2.06
N PHE A 339 12.84 -11.39 0.86
CA PHE A 339 11.40 -11.33 0.64
C PHE A 339 10.68 -12.50 1.31
N ASP A 340 11.14 -13.73 1.09
CA ASP A 340 10.61 -14.95 1.69
C ASP A 340 10.60 -14.87 3.22
N HIS A 341 11.70 -14.42 3.81
CA HIS A 341 11.84 -14.26 5.26
C HIS A 341 10.92 -13.16 5.81
N ALA A 342 11.00 -11.95 5.24
CA ALA A 342 10.27 -10.80 5.76
C ALA A 342 8.74 -10.98 5.70
N VAL A 343 8.23 -11.55 4.59
CA VAL A 343 6.79 -11.79 4.44
C VAL A 343 6.32 -12.95 5.30
N ALA A 344 7.12 -14.01 5.46
CA ALA A 344 6.81 -15.11 6.38
C ALA A 344 6.76 -14.63 7.84
N ALA A 345 7.76 -13.86 8.28
CA ALA A 345 7.80 -13.27 9.63
C ALA A 345 6.60 -12.34 9.87
N PHE A 346 6.21 -11.55 8.86
CA PHE A 346 5.03 -10.71 8.92
C PHE A 346 3.76 -11.53 9.11
N ILE A 347 3.56 -12.60 8.35
CA ILE A 347 2.39 -13.48 8.46
C ILE A 347 2.34 -14.12 9.86
N GLU A 348 3.47 -14.61 10.37
CA GLU A 348 3.56 -15.20 11.71
C GLU A 348 3.20 -14.18 12.80
N ASP A 349 3.74 -12.98 12.73
CA ASP A 349 3.50 -11.91 13.73
C ASP A 349 2.04 -11.42 13.70
N VAL A 350 1.47 -11.23 12.51
CA VAL A 350 0.05 -10.83 12.34
C VAL A 350 -0.89 -11.92 12.86
N GLU A 351 -0.64 -13.20 12.58
CA GLU A 351 -1.42 -14.32 13.12
C GLU A 351 -1.30 -14.40 14.65
N ALA A 352 -0.08 -14.28 15.19
CA ALA A 352 0.15 -14.34 16.63
C ALA A 352 -0.55 -13.20 17.41
N ARG A 353 -0.77 -12.05 16.75
CA ARG A 353 -1.47 -10.89 17.32
C ARG A 353 -2.97 -10.88 17.04
N GLY A 354 -3.48 -11.79 16.22
CA GLY A 354 -4.90 -11.84 15.84
C GLY A 354 -5.32 -10.75 14.86
N LEU A 355 -4.38 -10.14 14.13
CA LEU A 355 -4.61 -9.00 13.22
C LEU A 355 -4.96 -9.43 11.77
N GLN A 356 -5.04 -10.72 11.48
CA GLN A 356 -5.26 -11.24 10.13
C GLN A 356 -6.61 -10.84 9.53
N ASN A 357 -7.57 -10.42 10.35
CA ASN A 357 -8.87 -9.95 9.87
C ASN A 357 -8.93 -8.42 9.66
N ASP A 358 -7.89 -7.70 10.06
CA ASP A 358 -7.82 -6.24 10.00
C ASP A 358 -6.83 -5.75 8.94
N ILE A 359 -5.95 -6.63 8.45
CA ILE A 359 -4.89 -6.29 7.50
C ILE A 359 -5.05 -7.10 6.22
N LEU A 360 -5.00 -6.44 5.06
CA LEU A 360 -4.77 -7.03 3.75
C LEU A 360 -3.34 -6.73 3.32
N LEU A 361 -2.51 -7.77 3.18
CA LEU A 361 -1.21 -7.66 2.51
C LEU A 361 -1.36 -8.00 1.03
N VAL A 362 -0.86 -7.12 0.19
CA VAL A 362 -0.70 -7.29 -1.26
C VAL A 362 0.79 -7.27 -1.58
N ALA A 363 1.32 -8.31 -2.22
CA ALA A 363 2.70 -8.29 -2.71
C ALA A 363 2.75 -8.61 -4.21
N THR A 364 3.22 -7.65 -5.01
CA THR A 364 3.35 -7.75 -6.46
C THR A 364 4.29 -6.65 -6.98
N GLY A 365 4.65 -6.69 -8.27
CA GLY A 365 5.43 -5.65 -8.95
C GLY A 365 4.72 -5.11 -10.19
N GLU A 366 5.43 -4.27 -10.94
CA GLU A 366 4.92 -3.63 -12.15
C GLU A 366 4.79 -4.58 -13.34
N MET A 367 5.50 -5.72 -13.32
CA MET A 367 5.48 -6.74 -14.36
C MET A 367 6.03 -8.07 -13.82
N GLY A 368 5.87 -9.14 -14.59
CA GLY A 368 6.62 -10.38 -14.41
C GLY A 368 7.81 -10.48 -15.36
N ARG A 369 8.22 -11.71 -15.67
CA ARG A 369 9.40 -12.01 -16.50
C ARG A 369 9.08 -12.96 -17.64
N THR A 370 9.84 -12.83 -18.74
CA THR A 370 9.70 -13.71 -19.92
C THR A 370 9.79 -15.18 -19.55
N PRO A 371 8.98 -16.04 -20.22
CA PRO A 371 9.11 -17.49 -20.06
C PRO A 371 10.52 -18.00 -20.38
N ASN A 372 11.10 -17.52 -21.46
CA ASN A 372 12.43 -17.94 -21.86
C ASN A 372 13.52 -17.24 -21.03
N ILE A 373 14.47 -18.03 -20.56
CA ILE A 373 15.70 -17.56 -19.95
C ILE A 373 16.56 -16.93 -21.07
N ASN A 374 17.09 -15.74 -20.84
CA ASN A 374 17.96 -15.07 -21.80
C ASN A 374 19.39 -15.66 -21.79
N ALA A 375 20.22 -15.29 -22.78
CA ALA A 375 21.57 -15.80 -22.95
C ALA A 375 22.54 -15.50 -21.78
N ARG A 376 22.14 -14.60 -20.85
CA ARG A 376 22.94 -14.18 -19.69
C ARG A 376 22.47 -14.81 -18.39
N ALA A 377 21.55 -15.80 -18.43
CA ALA A 377 20.93 -16.43 -17.28
C ALA A 377 20.07 -15.46 -16.43
N GLY A 378 19.39 -14.53 -17.11
CA GLY A 378 18.33 -13.67 -16.58
C GLY A 378 17.02 -13.93 -17.32
N ARG A 379 16.00 -13.14 -16.98
CA ARG A 379 14.73 -13.07 -17.73
C ARG A 379 14.42 -11.63 -18.06
N ASP A 380 13.94 -11.39 -19.26
CA ASP A 380 13.61 -10.05 -19.74
C ASP A 380 12.21 -9.62 -19.25
N HIS A 381 11.83 -8.38 -19.54
CA HIS A 381 10.58 -7.77 -19.08
C HIS A 381 9.35 -8.43 -19.71
N TRP A 382 8.30 -8.65 -18.92
CA TRP A 382 7.10 -9.30 -19.40
C TRP A 382 5.83 -8.84 -18.66
N GLY A 383 4.92 -8.21 -19.38
CA GLY A 383 3.64 -7.75 -18.81
C GLY A 383 2.50 -8.77 -18.93
N GLY A 384 2.74 -9.93 -19.54
CA GLY A 384 1.71 -10.93 -19.82
C GLY A 384 1.30 -11.79 -18.62
N LEU A 385 2.14 -11.86 -17.59
CA LEU A 385 1.84 -12.51 -16.31
C LEU A 385 2.75 -11.92 -15.23
N THR A 386 2.18 -11.62 -14.06
CA THR A 386 2.87 -11.02 -12.92
C THR A 386 2.52 -11.80 -11.65
N PRO A 387 3.46 -12.17 -10.78
CA PRO A 387 3.12 -12.85 -9.54
C PRO A 387 2.36 -11.90 -8.61
N LEU A 388 1.33 -12.43 -7.93
CA LEU A 388 0.55 -11.67 -6.96
C LEU A 388 0.24 -12.57 -5.75
N LEU A 389 0.64 -12.10 -4.56
CA LEU A 389 0.29 -12.70 -3.27
C LEU A 389 -0.71 -11.79 -2.55
N LEU A 390 -1.75 -12.39 -1.99
CA LEU A 390 -2.76 -11.75 -1.15
C LEU A 390 -2.88 -12.50 0.18
N TYR A 391 -2.80 -11.79 1.30
CA TYR A 391 -2.95 -12.38 2.63
C TYR A 391 -3.81 -11.47 3.52
N GLY A 392 -4.65 -12.08 4.33
CA GLY A 392 -5.37 -11.41 5.41
C GLY A 392 -6.86 -11.23 5.15
N THR A 393 -7.41 -10.11 5.58
CA THR A 393 -8.86 -9.86 5.55
C THR A 393 -9.48 -10.03 4.16
N GLY A 394 -10.60 -10.75 4.10
CA GLY A 394 -11.33 -10.99 2.85
C GLY A 394 -10.64 -11.98 1.89
N ILE A 395 -9.51 -12.60 2.29
CA ILE A 395 -8.73 -13.47 1.42
C ILE A 395 -8.93 -14.93 1.83
N PRO A 396 -9.36 -15.83 0.91
CA PRO A 396 -9.38 -17.26 1.17
C PRO A 396 -7.99 -17.79 1.51
N ARG A 397 -7.92 -18.71 2.45
CA ARG A 397 -6.66 -19.26 2.93
C ARG A 397 -6.27 -20.50 2.12
N GLY A 398 -5.00 -20.60 1.70
CA GLY A 398 -4.46 -21.75 0.98
C GLY A 398 -4.96 -21.90 -0.45
N HIS A 399 -5.39 -20.81 -1.09
CA HIS A 399 -5.97 -20.84 -2.43
C HIS A 399 -5.00 -20.42 -3.53
N ILE A 400 -5.25 -20.94 -4.72
CA ILE A 400 -4.64 -20.45 -5.97
C ILE A 400 -5.78 -20.00 -6.88
N ILE A 401 -5.83 -18.70 -7.17
CA ILE A 401 -6.79 -18.10 -8.09
C ILE A 401 -6.21 -18.10 -9.50
N GLY A 402 -6.95 -18.65 -10.43
CA GLY A 402 -6.57 -18.73 -11.83
C GLY A 402 -5.42 -19.69 -12.11
N GLN A 403 -5.08 -19.81 -13.37
CA GLN A 403 -3.98 -20.64 -13.87
C GLN A 403 -3.21 -19.89 -14.96
N SER A 404 -1.92 -20.10 -14.97
CA SER A 404 -1.05 -19.68 -16.07
C SER A 404 -0.98 -20.76 -17.15
N ALA A 405 -0.68 -20.38 -18.38
CA ALA A 405 -0.40 -21.28 -19.48
C ALA A 405 0.78 -22.22 -19.15
N LYS A 406 0.94 -23.28 -19.93
CA LYS A 406 1.99 -24.30 -19.70
C LYS A 406 3.41 -23.70 -19.73
N ASP A 407 3.60 -22.67 -20.51
CA ASP A 407 4.87 -21.93 -20.60
C ASP A 407 4.98 -20.82 -19.53
N GLY A 408 3.96 -20.59 -18.71
CA GLY A 408 3.95 -19.56 -17.67
C GLY A 408 3.98 -18.12 -18.21
N GLY A 409 3.70 -17.91 -19.51
CA GLY A 409 3.81 -16.59 -20.15
C GLY A 409 2.52 -15.77 -20.10
N THR A 410 1.37 -16.42 -20.07
CA THR A 410 0.06 -15.76 -20.09
C THR A 410 -0.93 -16.49 -19.17
N PRO A 411 -2.04 -15.84 -18.77
CA PRO A 411 -3.13 -16.53 -18.10
C PRO A 411 -3.77 -17.59 -19.02
N ALA A 412 -4.07 -18.77 -18.46
CA ALA A 412 -4.89 -19.81 -19.09
C ALA A 412 -6.37 -19.72 -18.68
N THR A 413 -6.65 -19.02 -17.60
CA THR A 413 -8.01 -18.69 -17.12
C THR A 413 -8.28 -17.20 -17.33
N THR A 414 -9.47 -16.74 -16.95
CA THR A 414 -9.83 -15.30 -17.01
C THR A 414 -8.74 -14.43 -16.38
N PRO A 415 -8.18 -13.49 -17.14
CA PRO A 415 -7.13 -12.62 -16.62
C PRO A 415 -7.64 -11.70 -15.51
N ILE A 416 -6.90 -11.62 -14.43
CA ILE A 416 -7.04 -10.58 -13.41
C ILE A 416 -6.12 -9.42 -13.79
N ARG A 417 -6.62 -8.19 -13.72
CA ARG A 417 -5.93 -6.97 -14.19
C ARG A 417 -5.76 -5.95 -13.08
N THR A 418 -4.96 -4.93 -13.33
CA THR A 418 -4.72 -3.81 -12.41
C THR A 418 -6.00 -3.19 -11.84
N PRO A 419 -7.05 -2.89 -12.64
CA PRO A 419 -8.31 -2.36 -12.08
C PRO A 419 -8.97 -3.28 -11.04
N ASN A 420 -8.90 -4.61 -11.21
CA ASN A 420 -9.46 -5.57 -10.24
C ASN A 420 -8.69 -5.51 -8.90
N LEU A 421 -7.36 -5.39 -8.97
CA LEU A 421 -6.52 -5.27 -7.77
C LEU A 421 -6.78 -3.95 -7.04
N ILE A 422 -6.88 -2.82 -7.77
CA ILE A 422 -7.24 -1.52 -7.20
C ILE A 422 -8.61 -1.60 -6.53
N ALA A 423 -9.61 -2.18 -7.21
CA ALA A 423 -10.95 -2.38 -6.66
C ALA A 423 -10.92 -3.22 -5.38
N THR A 424 -10.13 -4.30 -5.34
CA THR A 424 -9.95 -5.13 -4.13
C THR A 424 -9.37 -4.32 -2.97
N CYS A 425 -8.35 -3.50 -3.21
CA CYS A 425 -7.77 -2.64 -2.17
C CYS A 425 -8.79 -1.62 -1.63
N LEU A 426 -9.53 -0.97 -2.53
CA LEU A 426 -10.49 0.06 -2.15
C LEU A 426 -11.74 -0.52 -1.49
N ASP A 427 -12.21 -1.69 -1.91
CA ASP A 427 -13.32 -2.41 -1.27
C ASP A 427 -12.96 -2.90 0.16
N THR A 428 -11.69 -3.26 0.37
CA THR A 428 -11.18 -3.56 1.73
C THR A 428 -11.25 -2.33 2.65
N LEU A 429 -11.00 -1.13 2.12
CA LEU A 429 -10.87 0.10 2.91
C LEU A 429 -12.19 0.86 3.10
N LEU A 430 -13.12 0.73 2.14
CA LEU A 430 -14.28 1.60 2.03
C LEU A 430 -15.59 0.80 1.94
N ASP A 431 -16.63 1.31 2.58
CA ASP A 431 -18.00 0.85 2.36
C ASP A 431 -18.52 1.35 0.99
N ILE A 432 -18.24 0.56 -0.07
CA ILE A 432 -18.56 0.93 -1.45
C ILE A 432 -20.08 1.12 -1.67
N PRO A 433 -20.98 0.27 -1.12
CA PRO A 433 -22.41 0.51 -1.18
C PRO A 433 -22.85 1.88 -0.64
N GLN A 434 -22.36 2.27 0.52
CA GLN A 434 -22.68 3.57 1.12
C GLN A 434 -22.04 4.72 0.34
N LEU A 435 -20.81 4.53 -0.14
CA LEU A 435 -20.10 5.53 -0.92
C LEU A 435 -20.82 5.89 -2.23
N ARG A 436 -21.47 4.92 -2.89
CA ARG A 436 -22.28 5.14 -4.11
C ARG A 436 -23.50 6.04 -3.86
N LEU A 437 -23.96 6.16 -2.64
CA LEU A 437 -25.10 7.02 -2.28
C LEU A 437 -24.68 8.48 -1.99
N ARG A 438 -23.36 8.75 -1.91
CA ARG A 438 -22.83 10.08 -1.61
C ARG A 438 -22.76 10.95 -2.86
N VAL A 439 -23.12 12.21 -2.70
CA VAL A 439 -23.08 13.22 -3.78
C VAL A 439 -21.85 14.13 -3.72
N ASP A 440 -21.09 14.06 -2.63
CA ASP A 440 -19.91 14.88 -2.36
C ASP A 440 -18.57 14.17 -2.69
N VAL A 441 -18.64 12.95 -3.19
CA VAL A 441 -17.46 12.20 -3.66
C VAL A 441 -17.09 12.64 -5.07
N PRO A 442 -15.82 12.98 -5.35
CA PRO A 442 -15.37 13.37 -6.69
C PRO A 442 -15.66 12.31 -7.73
N SER A 443 -16.07 12.74 -8.92
CA SER A 443 -16.42 11.83 -10.03
C SER A 443 -15.26 10.93 -10.45
N GLU A 444 -14.02 11.42 -10.37
CA GLU A 444 -12.81 10.68 -10.65
C GLU A 444 -12.61 9.53 -9.63
N ALA A 445 -12.87 9.80 -8.34
CA ALA A 445 -12.80 8.80 -7.31
C ALA A 445 -13.87 7.71 -7.53
N LEU A 446 -15.11 8.09 -7.81
CA LEU A 446 -16.16 7.13 -8.12
C LEU A 446 -15.82 6.24 -9.33
N LYS A 447 -15.26 6.81 -10.40
CA LYS A 447 -14.84 6.04 -11.59
C LYS A 447 -13.83 4.96 -11.27
N VAL A 448 -12.83 5.24 -10.42
CA VAL A 448 -11.82 4.25 -10.02
C VAL A 448 -12.43 3.19 -9.10
N ILE A 449 -13.19 3.62 -8.10
CA ILE A 449 -13.76 2.73 -7.08
C ILE A 449 -14.82 1.78 -7.67
N THR A 450 -15.57 2.25 -8.67
CA THR A 450 -16.66 1.47 -9.28
C THR A 450 -16.35 1.00 -10.69
N GLY A 451 -15.16 1.27 -11.22
CA GLY A 451 -14.76 0.99 -12.58
C GLY A 451 -14.41 -0.46 -12.87
N ALA A 452 -14.20 -1.26 -11.83
CA ALA A 452 -13.97 -2.70 -11.94
C ALA A 452 -14.52 -3.42 -10.71
N GLU A 453 -14.80 -4.71 -10.89
CA GLU A 453 -15.11 -5.58 -9.75
C GLU A 453 -13.83 -6.01 -9.04
N PRO A 454 -13.86 -6.20 -7.71
CA PRO A 454 -12.78 -6.85 -6.97
C PRO A 454 -12.40 -8.20 -7.57
N ILE A 455 -11.24 -8.72 -7.21
CA ILE A 455 -10.77 -10.02 -7.69
C ILE A 455 -11.80 -11.09 -7.32
N ALA A 456 -12.34 -11.77 -8.32
CA ALA A 456 -13.32 -12.85 -8.12
C ALA A 456 -12.69 -14.04 -7.36
N GLY A 457 -13.48 -14.65 -6.47
CA GLY A 457 -13.03 -15.75 -5.62
C GLY A 457 -12.39 -15.30 -4.31
N LEU A 458 -12.44 -14.00 -4.00
CA LEU A 458 -12.17 -13.44 -2.69
C LEU A 458 -13.52 -13.21 -1.99
N GLY A 459 -13.77 -13.85 -0.82
CA GLY A 459 -15.00 -13.70 -0.02
C GLY A 459 -15.92 -14.88 -0.06
#